data_9de8826d3db48e58db148129b9905420
#
_entry.id   9de8826d3db48e58db148129b9905420
#
_cell.length_a   1.000
_cell.length_b   1.000
_cell.length_c   1.000
_cell.angle_alpha   90.00
_cell.angle_beta   90.00
_cell.angle_gamma   90.00
#
_symmetry.space_group_name_H-M   'P 1'
#
loop_
_entity.id
_entity.type
_entity.pdbx_description
1 polymer ?
#
loop_
_entity_poly.entity_id
_entity_poly.type
_entity_poly.pdbx_seq_one_letter_code
_entity_poly.pdbx_strand_id
1 'polypeptide(L)'
;MAAKSRCIILGASHAAAQLAPTLRQQGWTGSISMISNEYALPYHRPPLSKDYLAGTKTAEQILIRPAAVYRKCNVGITMGVTAAAIDRSNKQLLLEDGMALDYDKLVLTTGARVRKINIPGVDLNGVFYLRDLNDAQQIKMFTGANKRAVIIGGGYIGLETASALRKLGMQVTVL
;
A
#
# COMPACT_ATOMS: atom_id res chain seq x y z
N MET A 1 27.99 -22.03 -13.72
CA MET A 1 27.31 -21.75 -12.46
C MET A 1 25.80 -21.79 -12.75
N ALA A 2 25.01 -22.58 -12.01
CA ALA A 2 23.56 -22.56 -12.18
C ALA A 2 23.03 -21.15 -11.88
N ALA A 3 22.16 -20.63 -12.75
CA ALA A 3 21.54 -19.33 -12.53
C ALA A 3 20.77 -19.36 -11.19
N LYS A 4 21.01 -18.36 -10.34
CA LYS A 4 20.29 -18.28 -9.05
C LYS A 4 18.82 -18.03 -9.32
N SER A 5 17.95 -18.84 -8.70
CA SER A 5 16.49 -18.69 -8.82
C SER A 5 16.01 -17.27 -8.45
N ARG A 6 15.01 -16.77 -9.17
CA ARG A 6 14.44 -15.43 -9.01
C ARG A 6 13.04 -15.53 -8.39
N CYS A 7 12.85 -14.91 -7.24
CA CYS A 7 11.53 -14.78 -6.61
C CYS A 7 11.05 -13.33 -6.73
N ILE A 8 9.92 -13.14 -7.41
CA ILE A 8 9.22 -11.85 -7.44
C ILE A 8 8.02 -11.92 -6.50
N ILE A 9 7.87 -10.92 -5.64
CA ILE A 9 6.72 -10.71 -4.76
C ILE A 9 5.98 -9.48 -5.29
N LEU A 10 4.82 -9.67 -5.89
CA LEU A 10 4.00 -8.60 -6.41
C LEU A 10 3.06 -8.06 -5.33
N GLY A 11 3.25 -6.80 -4.97
CA GLY A 11 2.64 -6.11 -3.84
C GLY A 11 3.58 -6.04 -2.64
N ALA A 12 3.82 -4.84 -2.09
CA ALA A 12 4.74 -4.59 -0.98
C ALA A 12 3.98 -4.09 0.27
N SER A 13 3.21 -4.97 0.91
CA SER A 13 2.49 -4.68 2.15
C SER A 13 2.76 -5.78 3.21
N HIS A 14 1.83 -6.03 4.13
CA HIS A 14 2.02 -6.93 5.28
C HIS A 14 2.54 -8.31 4.90
N ALA A 15 1.91 -8.98 3.92
CA ALA A 15 2.30 -10.32 3.51
C ALA A 15 3.71 -10.34 2.92
N ALA A 16 4.05 -9.39 2.04
CA ALA A 16 5.38 -9.25 1.45
C ALA A 16 6.44 -8.94 2.51
N ALA A 17 6.14 -8.01 3.45
CA ALA A 17 7.04 -7.62 4.52
C ALA A 17 7.40 -8.79 5.45
N GLN A 18 6.49 -9.74 5.63
CA GLN A 18 6.75 -10.95 6.38
C GLN A 18 7.45 -12.01 5.53
N LEU A 19 6.99 -12.25 4.31
CA LEU A 19 7.49 -13.31 3.44
C LEU A 19 8.97 -13.12 3.07
N ALA A 20 9.37 -11.91 2.64
CA ALA A 20 10.70 -11.70 2.09
C ALA A 20 11.84 -12.01 3.09
N PRO A 21 11.83 -11.53 4.35
CA PRO A 21 12.80 -11.93 5.35
C PRO A 21 12.69 -13.43 5.71
N THR A 22 11.46 -13.97 5.77
CA THR A 22 11.25 -15.38 6.10
C THR A 22 11.86 -16.31 5.05
N LEU A 23 11.78 -15.98 3.76
CA LEU A 23 12.44 -16.75 2.70
C LEU A 23 13.96 -16.83 2.94
N ARG A 24 14.60 -15.74 3.36
CA ARG A 24 16.04 -15.76 3.71
C ARG A 24 16.32 -16.65 4.92
N GLN A 25 15.50 -16.55 5.96
CA GLN A 25 15.64 -17.37 7.17
C GLN A 25 15.49 -18.88 6.87
N GLN A 26 14.64 -19.22 5.89
CA GLN A 26 14.41 -20.59 5.44
C GLN A 26 15.38 -21.04 4.34
N GLY A 27 16.48 -20.31 4.13
CA GLY A 27 17.57 -20.73 3.24
C GLY A 27 17.40 -20.43 1.75
N TRP A 28 16.45 -19.54 1.36
CA TRP A 28 16.38 -19.10 -0.03
C TRP A 28 17.61 -18.29 -0.42
N THR A 29 18.42 -18.80 -1.35
CA THR A 29 19.68 -18.18 -1.80
C THR A 29 19.54 -17.35 -3.07
N GLY A 30 18.42 -17.49 -3.82
CA GLY A 30 18.13 -16.75 -5.04
C GLY A 30 17.84 -15.27 -4.80
N SER A 31 17.62 -14.49 -5.87
CA SER A 31 17.15 -13.10 -5.72
C SER A 31 15.73 -13.03 -5.17
N ILE A 32 15.43 -11.97 -4.42
CA ILE A 32 14.09 -11.62 -3.96
C ILE A 32 13.85 -10.18 -4.34
N SER A 33 12.78 -9.93 -5.11
CA SER A 33 12.36 -8.58 -5.53
C SER A 33 10.90 -8.36 -5.15
N MET A 34 10.61 -7.30 -4.41
CA MET A 34 9.25 -6.81 -4.18
C MET A 34 8.93 -5.71 -5.19
N ILE A 35 7.78 -5.80 -5.83
CA ILE A 35 7.27 -4.82 -6.80
C ILE A 35 6.01 -4.19 -6.22
N SER A 36 5.93 -2.86 -6.20
CA SER A 36 4.80 -2.12 -5.64
C SER A 36 4.42 -0.94 -6.52
N ASN A 37 3.13 -0.71 -6.68
CA ASN A 37 2.60 0.51 -7.29
C ASN A 37 2.57 1.71 -6.32
N GLU A 38 2.76 1.49 -5.03
CA GLU A 38 2.88 2.55 -4.03
C GLU A 38 4.32 3.06 -3.94
N TYR A 39 4.48 4.35 -3.64
CA TYR A 39 5.80 5.01 -3.44
C TYR A 39 6.24 4.96 -1.96
N ALA A 40 5.90 3.89 -1.27
CA ALA A 40 6.24 3.71 0.14
C ALA A 40 6.76 2.30 0.43
N LEU A 41 7.67 2.20 1.40
CA LEU A 41 8.04 0.92 1.98
C LEU A 41 6.82 0.27 2.65
N PRO A 42 6.81 -1.06 2.85
CA PRO A 42 5.70 -1.73 3.54
C PRO A 42 5.36 -1.10 4.88
N TYR A 43 4.12 -0.69 5.07
CA TYR A 43 3.62 -0.01 6.26
C TYR A 43 2.32 -0.63 6.78
N HIS A 44 1.99 -0.35 8.05
CA HIS A 44 0.74 -0.76 8.67
C HIS A 44 -0.42 0.10 8.15
N ARG A 45 -1.45 -0.52 7.55
CA ARG A 45 -2.62 0.18 7.01
C ARG A 45 -3.59 0.70 8.07
N PRO A 46 -3.82 0.01 9.22
CA PRO A 46 -4.79 0.50 10.20
C PRO A 46 -4.53 1.92 10.70
N PRO A 47 -3.30 2.43 10.84
CA PRO A 47 -3.06 3.81 11.22
C PRO A 47 -3.58 4.87 10.24
N LEU A 48 -3.81 4.52 8.98
CA LEU A 48 -4.26 5.47 7.95
C LEU A 48 -5.61 6.11 8.26
N SER A 49 -6.53 5.40 8.92
CA SER A 49 -7.81 5.92 9.40
C SER A 49 -7.77 6.45 10.84
N LYS A 50 -6.62 6.36 11.52
CA LYS A 50 -6.44 6.65 12.95
C LYS A 50 -5.31 7.67 13.16
N ASP A 51 -4.23 7.18 13.78
CA ASP A 51 -3.10 8.00 14.28
C ASP A 51 -2.40 8.76 13.15
N TYR A 52 -2.26 8.15 11.97
CA TYR A 52 -1.65 8.82 10.82
C TYR A 52 -2.54 9.95 10.30
N LEU A 53 -3.84 9.71 10.12
CA LEU A 53 -4.79 10.74 9.69
C LEU A 53 -4.92 11.86 10.72
N ALA A 54 -4.97 11.50 12.00
CA ALA A 54 -5.02 12.46 13.11
C ALA A 54 -3.71 13.23 13.31
N GLY A 55 -2.63 12.89 12.59
CA GLY A 55 -1.34 13.58 12.69
C GLY A 55 -0.49 13.22 13.90
N THR A 56 -0.86 12.20 14.68
CA THR A 56 -0.11 11.75 15.86
C THR A 56 1.00 10.75 15.53
N LYS A 57 1.01 10.19 14.29
CA LYS A 57 2.11 9.37 13.75
C LYS A 57 2.55 9.85 12.39
N THR A 58 3.85 9.72 12.12
CA THR A 58 4.44 9.98 10.79
C THR A 58 4.40 8.73 9.92
N ALA A 59 4.72 8.89 8.62
CA ALA A 59 4.81 7.76 7.69
C ALA A 59 5.90 6.75 8.12
N GLU A 60 7.01 7.23 8.66
CA GLU A 60 8.11 6.39 9.14
C GLU A 60 7.70 5.55 10.35
N GLN A 61 6.91 6.12 11.26
CA GLN A 61 6.43 5.45 12.48
C GLN A 61 5.42 4.34 12.20
N ILE A 62 4.82 4.32 11.02
CA ILE A 62 3.89 3.26 10.63
C ILE A 62 4.52 2.20 9.73
N LEU A 63 5.82 2.28 9.42
CA LEU A 63 6.50 1.23 8.67
C LEU A 63 6.47 -0.10 9.42
N ILE A 64 6.22 -1.18 8.68
CA ILE A 64 6.28 -2.55 9.23
C ILE A 64 7.71 -2.91 9.60
N ARG A 65 8.67 -2.52 8.76
CA ARG A 65 10.12 -2.70 8.98
C ARG A 65 10.87 -1.53 8.37
N PRO A 66 11.96 -1.07 8.97
CA PRO A 66 12.81 -0.05 8.37
C PRO A 66 13.55 -0.61 7.14
N ALA A 67 13.93 0.25 6.20
CA ALA A 67 14.66 -0.11 4.98
C ALA A 67 15.91 -0.96 5.23
N ALA A 68 16.60 -0.74 6.35
CA ALA A 68 17.78 -1.49 6.73
C ALA A 68 17.55 -3.01 6.84
N VAL A 69 16.35 -3.43 7.27
CA VAL A 69 16.00 -4.86 7.35
C VAL A 69 15.96 -5.50 5.97
N TYR A 70 15.33 -4.84 5.00
CA TYR A 70 15.27 -5.36 3.62
C TYR A 70 16.63 -5.42 2.99
N ARG A 71 17.49 -4.39 3.19
CA ARG A 71 18.88 -4.39 2.73
C ARG A 71 19.69 -5.54 3.35
N LYS A 72 19.59 -5.74 4.68
CA LYS A 72 20.27 -6.85 5.37
C LYS A 72 19.83 -8.22 4.84
N CYS A 73 18.57 -8.35 4.45
CA CYS A 73 18.03 -9.57 3.84
C CYS A 73 18.31 -9.67 2.33
N ASN A 74 19.04 -8.73 1.75
CA ASN A 74 19.28 -8.66 0.30
C ASN A 74 17.98 -8.79 -0.51
N VAL A 75 16.98 -7.97 -0.17
CA VAL A 75 15.68 -7.87 -0.84
C VAL A 75 15.62 -6.57 -1.62
N GLY A 76 15.47 -6.67 -2.95
CA GLY A 76 15.21 -5.52 -3.81
C GLY A 76 13.76 -5.06 -3.65
N ILE A 77 13.53 -3.75 -3.62
CA ILE A 77 12.18 -3.16 -3.60
C ILE A 77 12.10 -2.14 -4.73
N THR A 78 11.18 -2.36 -5.67
CA THR A 78 10.85 -1.42 -6.74
C THR A 78 9.49 -0.83 -6.44
N MET A 79 9.43 0.49 -6.24
CA MET A 79 8.24 1.25 -5.87
C MET A 79 7.73 2.06 -7.06
N GLY A 80 6.41 2.36 -7.08
CA GLY A 80 5.77 3.15 -8.12
C GLY A 80 5.62 2.41 -9.46
N VAL A 81 5.67 1.08 -9.45
CA VAL A 81 5.60 0.25 -10.66
C VAL A 81 4.38 -0.65 -10.62
N THR A 82 3.57 -0.57 -11.66
CA THR A 82 2.35 -1.37 -11.82
C THR A 82 2.60 -2.56 -12.76
N ALA A 83 2.14 -3.74 -12.35
CA ALA A 83 2.11 -4.91 -13.21
C ALA A 83 0.88 -4.87 -14.11
N ALA A 84 1.10 -5.03 -15.42
CA ALA A 84 0.05 -5.10 -16.44
C ALA A 84 -0.49 -6.51 -16.61
N ALA A 85 0.40 -7.52 -16.68
CA ALA A 85 0.04 -8.91 -16.93
C ALA A 85 1.08 -9.90 -16.37
N ILE A 86 0.67 -11.16 -16.29
CA ILE A 86 1.54 -12.29 -15.95
C ILE A 86 1.56 -13.25 -17.14
N ASP A 87 2.71 -13.36 -17.80
CA ASP A 87 2.94 -14.40 -18.78
C ASP A 87 3.45 -15.67 -18.06
N ARG A 88 2.54 -16.61 -17.86
CA ARG A 88 2.86 -17.86 -17.15
C ARG A 88 3.71 -18.81 -18.00
N SER A 89 3.54 -18.76 -19.31
CA SER A 89 4.23 -19.66 -20.27
C SER A 89 5.72 -19.32 -20.31
N ASN A 90 6.05 -18.04 -20.38
CA ASN A 90 7.41 -17.54 -20.42
C ASN A 90 7.95 -17.20 -19.02
N LYS A 91 7.13 -17.35 -17.95
CA LYS A 91 7.46 -16.95 -16.57
C LYS A 91 7.92 -15.49 -16.48
N GLN A 92 7.15 -14.58 -17.05
CA GLN A 92 7.44 -13.15 -17.04
C GLN A 92 6.32 -12.35 -16.39
N LEU A 93 6.71 -11.37 -15.57
CA LEU A 93 5.83 -10.33 -15.07
C LEU A 93 5.98 -9.12 -15.99
N LEU A 94 4.90 -8.77 -16.70
CA LEU A 94 4.87 -7.63 -17.61
C LEU A 94 4.44 -6.39 -16.85
N LEU A 95 5.18 -5.28 -16.99
CA LEU A 95 4.93 -4.01 -16.34
C LEU A 95 4.23 -3.05 -17.30
N GLU A 96 3.54 -2.02 -16.77
CA GLU A 96 2.84 -1.02 -17.58
C GLU A 96 3.79 -0.15 -18.43
N ASP A 97 5.04 -0.02 -18.03
CA ASP A 97 6.09 0.68 -18.78
C ASP A 97 6.70 -0.14 -19.94
N GLY A 98 6.19 -1.36 -20.17
CA GLY A 98 6.64 -2.28 -21.21
C GLY A 98 7.80 -3.18 -20.81
N MET A 99 8.37 -3.04 -19.63
CA MET A 99 9.41 -3.95 -19.14
C MET A 99 8.83 -5.32 -18.80
N ALA A 100 9.63 -6.36 -19.02
CA ALA A 100 9.33 -7.74 -18.63
C ALA A 100 10.36 -8.22 -17.60
N LEU A 101 9.88 -8.73 -16.48
CA LEU A 101 10.71 -9.27 -15.40
C LEU A 101 10.55 -10.79 -15.35
N ASP A 102 11.63 -11.50 -15.64
CA ASP A 102 11.60 -12.96 -15.54
C ASP A 102 11.57 -13.42 -14.08
N TYR A 103 10.83 -14.50 -13.80
CA TYR A 103 10.76 -15.11 -12.49
C TYR A 103 10.84 -16.65 -12.56
N ASP A 104 11.37 -17.27 -11.51
CA ASP A 104 11.23 -18.71 -11.26
C ASP A 104 10.07 -18.99 -10.31
N LYS A 105 9.85 -18.06 -9.37
CA LYS A 105 8.72 -18.05 -8.44
C LYS A 105 8.08 -16.67 -8.41
N LEU A 106 6.77 -16.62 -8.55
CA LEU A 106 5.96 -15.41 -8.42
C LEU A 106 4.98 -15.58 -7.26
N VAL A 107 5.00 -14.61 -6.34
CA VAL A 107 4.09 -14.58 -5.21
C VAL A 107 3.20 -13.35 -5.31
N LEU A 108 1.89 -13.54 -5.23
CA LEU A 108 0.91 -12.47 -5.32
C LEU A 108 0.49 -12.03 -3.91
N THR A 109 0.83 -10.79 -3.55
CA THR A 109 0.47 -10.14 -2.29
C THR A 109 -0.17 -8.78 -2.54
N THR A 110 -0.96 -8.69 -3.62
CA THR A 110 -1.51 -7.45 -4.19
C THR A 110 -2.60 -6.78 -3.33
N GLY A 111 -3.12 -7.48 -2.32
CA GLY A 111 -4.13 -6.93 -1.42
C GLY A 111 -5.49 -6.75 -2.08
N ALA A 112 -6.11 -5.58 -1.91
CA ALA A 112 -7.45 -5.28 -2.41
C ALA A 112 -7.53 -3.85 -2.95
N ARG A 113 -8.56 -3.58 -3.75
CA ARG A 113 -8.91 -2.24 -4.25
C ARG A 113 -10.14 -1.71 -3.52
N VAL A 114 -10.28 -0.38 -3.49
CA VAL A 114 -11.53 0.25 -3.06
C VAL A 114 -12.65 -0.08 -4.04
N ARG A 115 -13.85 -0.30 -3.51
CA ARG A 115 -15.07 -0.34 -4.33
C ARG A 115 -15.52 1.10 -4.55
N LYS A 116 -15.36 1.58 -5.77
CA LYS A 116 -15.86 2.90 -6.14
C LYS A 116 -17.38 2.89 -6.20
N ILE A 117 -18.02 3.93 -5.66
CA ILE A 117 -19.44 4.17 -5.80
C ILE A 117 -19.71 4.86 -7.13
N ASN A 118 -20.88 4.62 -7.72
CA ASN A 118 -21.28 5.27 -8.96
C ASN A 118 -22.52 6.15 -8.69
N ILE A 119 -22.25 7.39 -8.27
CA ILE A 119 -23.27 8.41 -8.04
C ILE A 119 -22.80 9.73 -8.65
N PRO A 120 -23.71 10.66 -9.00
CA PRO A 120 -23.33 11.98 -9.47
C PRO A 120 -22.41 12.70 -8.48
N GLY A 121 -21.34 13.32 -8.99
CA GLY A 121 -20.42 14.10 -8.18
C GLY A 121 -19.23 13.33 -7.58
N VAL A 122 -19.07 12.03 -7.84
CA VAL A 122 -17.92 11.25 -7.31
C VAL A 122 -16.57 11.73 -7.81
N ASP A 123 -16.54 12.44 -8.95
CA ASP A 123 -15.30 12.96 -9.55
C ASP A 123 -15.02 14.42 -9.15
N LEU A 124 -15.84 15.00 -8.27
CA LEU A 124 -15.63 16.37 -7.79
C LEU A 124 -14.39 16.44 -6.89
N ASN A 125 -13.72 17.60 -6.92
CA ASN A 125 -12.61 17.89 -6.03
C ASN A 125 -13.09 17.83 -4.56
N GLY A 126 -12.34 17.13 -3.70
CA GLY A 126 -12.69 16.91 -2.30
C GLY A 126 -13.44 15.59 -2.04
N VAL A 127 -13.66 14.77 -3.07
CA VAL A 127 -14.15 13.39 -2.92
C VAL A 127 -12.97 12.42 -2.91
N PHE A 128 -12.84 11.64 -1.83
CA PHE A 128 -11.72 10.77 -1.59
C PHE A 128 -12.17 9.35 -1.23
N TYR A 129 -11.32 8.40 -1.50
CA TYR A 129 -11.36 7.06 -0.94
C TYR A 129 -10.17 6.89 0.00
N LEU A 130 -10.27 6.02 0.99
CA LEU A 130 -9.16 5.76 1.92
C LEU A 130 -8.74 4.30 1.80
N ARG A 131 -7.61 4.07 1.14
CA ARG A 131 -7.03 2.74 0.99
C ARG A 131 -5.54 2.71 1.29
N ASP A 132 -4.78 3.68 0.80
CA ASP A 132 -3.33 3.71 0.88
C ASP A 132 -2.80 5.01 1.51
N LEU A 133 -1.47 5.12 1.60
CA LEU A 133 -0.81 6.26 2.21
C LEU A 133 -1.06 7.55 1.43
N ASN A 134 -1.08 7.48 0.09
CA ASN A 134 -1.36 8.63 -0.74
C ASN A 134 -2.79 9.15 -0.52
N ASP A 135 -3.78 8.27 -0.45
CA ASP A 135 -5.16 8.64 -0.14
C ASP A 135 -5.24 9.41 1.19
N ALA A 136 -4.59 8.87 2.23
CA ALA A 136 -4.57 9.52 3.54
C ALA A 136 -3.86 10.89 3.50
N GLN A 137 -2.79 11.03 2.71
CA GLN A 137 -2.11 12.30 2.50
C GLN A 137 -3.00 13.31 1.79
N GLN A 138 -3.70 12.90 0.73
CA GLN A 138 -4.66 13.75 0.02
C GLN A 138 -5.78 14.22 0.95
N ILE A 139 -6.37 13.32 1.74
CA ILE A 139 -7.40 13.68 2.72
C ILE A 139 -6.85 14.71 3.71
N LYS A 140 -5.63 14.52 4.23
CA LYS A 140 -5.00 15.46 5.19
C LYS A 140 -4.89 16.87 4.64
N MET A 141 -4.63 17.06 3.35
CA MET A 141 -4.57 18.41 2.75
C MET A 141 -5.92 19.16 2.80
N PHE A 142 -7.01 18.41 2.88
CA PHE A 142 -8.37 18.97 2.98
C PHE A 142 -8.86 19.12 4.43
N THR A 143 -8.12 18.61 5.44
CA THR A 143 -8.52 18.74 6.83
C THR A 143 -8.29 20.14 7.38
N GLY A 144 -8.95 20.47 8.47
CA GLY A 144 -8.76 21.74 9.20
C GLY A 144 -9.94 22.05 10.10
N ALA A 145 -9.69 22.88 11.14
CA ALA A 145 -10.72 23.29 12.08
C ALA A 145 -11.89 23.98 11.34
N ASN A 146 -13.10 23.68 11.78
CA ASN A 146 -14.38 24.21 11.22
C ASN A 146 -14.71 23.76 9.79
N LYS A 147 -13.88 22.95 9.13
CA LYS A 147 -14.26 22.33 7.86
C LYS A 147 -15.28 21.23 8.08
N ARG A 148 -16.04 20.91 7.03
CA ARG A 148 -17.07 19.87 7.04
C ARG A 148 -16.59 18.66 6.24
N ALA A 149 -16.89 17.46 6.73
CA ALA A 149 -16.70 16.21 6.02
C ALA A 149 -17.96 15.36 6.08
N VAL A 150 -18.27 14.70 4.98
CA VAL A 150 -19.29 13.67 4.91
C VAL A 150 -18.60 12.34 4.60
N ILE A 151 -18.90 11.33 5.39
CA ILE A 151 -18.38 9.98 5.22
C ILE A 151 -19.50 9.08 4.78
N ILE A 152 -19.33 8.44 3.64
CA ILE A 152 -20.28 7.45 3.12
C ILE A 152 -19.79 6.06 3.54
N GLY A 153 -20.54 5.45 4.44
CA GLY A 153 -20.26 4.12 5.01
C GLY A 153 -19.94 4.14 6.50
N GLY A 154 -20.84 3.61 7.31
CA GLY A 154 -20.74 3.49 8.77
C GLY A 154 -19.96 2.25 9.25
N GLY A 155 -19.10 1.63 8.41
CA GLY A 155 -18.22 0.55 8.81
C GLY A 155 -17.04 1.02 9.66
N TYR A 156 -16.20 0.08 10.14
CA TYR A 156 -15.06 0.39 11.03
C TYR A 156 -14.17 1.51 10.50
N ILE A 157 -13.75 1.45 9.23
CA ILE A 157 -12.86 2.47 8.64
C ILE A 157 -13.56 3.83 8.59
N GLY A 158 -14.86 3.87 8.24
CA GLY A 158 -15.62 5.12 8.21
C GLY A 158 -15.70 5.78 9.59
N LEU A 159 -16.04 5.01 10.63
CA LEU A 159 -16.14 5.51 12.01
C LEU A 159 -14.77 5.92 12.58
N GLU A 160 -13.71 5.18 12.28
CA GLU A 160 -12.33 5.54 12.66
C GLU A 160 -11.90 6.84 11.99
N THR A 161 -12.18 7.00 10.69
CA THR A 161 -11.92 8.22 9.93
C THR A 161 -12.70 9.39 10.51
N ALA A 162 -13.99 9.20 10.83
CA ALA A 162 -14.83 10.21 11.48
C ALA A 162 -14.21 10.68 12.81
N SER A 163 -13.78 9.74 13.64
CA SER A 163 -13.12 10.04 14.91
C SER A 163 -11.82 10.84 14.71
N ALA A 164 -10.98 10.44 13.73
CA ALA A 164 -9.74 11.15 13.42
C ALA A 164 -10.01 12.59 12.94
N LEU A 165 -10.96 12.78 12.03
CA LEU A 165 -11.34 14.10 11.52
C LEU A 165 -11.97 14.99 12.60
N ARG A 166 -12.75 14.42 13.51
CA ARG A 166 -13.28 15.13 14.68
C ARG A 166 -12.18 15.65 15.61
N LYS A 167 -11.13 14.85 15.84
CA LYS A 167 -9.95 15.29 16.61
C LYS A 167 -9.21 16.46 15.97
N LEU A 168 -9.31 16.59 14.62
CA LEU A 168 -8.75 17.73 13.87
C LEU A 168 -9.69 18.96 13.85
N GLY A 169 -10.78 18.94 14.62
CA GLY A 169 -11.73 20.05 14.76
C GLY A 169 -12.75 20.17 13.62
N MET A 170 -12.89 19.14 12.79
CA MET A 170 -13.87 19.14 11.69
C MET A 170 -15.28 18.81 12.18
N GLN A 171 -16.29 19.31 11.45
CA GLN A 171 -17.67 18.85 11.57
C GLN A 171 -17.84 17.62 10.68
N VAL A 172 -18.26 16.48 11.23
CA VAL A 172 -18.34 15.21 10.49
C VAL A 172 -19.73 14.65 10.53
N THR A 173 -20.26 14.28 9.36
CA THR A 173 -21.52 13.53 9.19
C THR A 173 -21.17 12.16 8.60
N VAL A 174 -21.79 11.10 9.11
CA VAL A 174 -21.65 9.72 8.60
C VAL A 174 -23.02 9.27 8.06
N LEU A 175 -23.02 8.73 6.84
CA LEU A 175 -24.18 8.21 6.12
C LEU A 175 -24.09 6.69 5.95
#